data_8a607cba5d5871d5c0e3a9d9db6ad7d1
#
_entry.id   8a607cba5d5871d5c0e3a9d9db6ad7d1
#
_cell.length_a   1.000
_cell.length_b   1.000
_cell.length_c   1.000
_cell.angle_alpha   90.00
_cell.angle_beta   90.00
_cell.angle_gamma   90.00
#
_symmetry.space_group_name_H-M   'P 1'
#
loop_
_entity.id
_entity.type
_entity.pdbx_description
1 polymer ?
#
loop_
_entity_poly.entity_id
_entity_poly.type
_entity_poly.pdbx_seq_one_letter_code
_entity_poly.pdbx_strand_id
1 'polypeptide(L)' 'MTQVTVCLEPAVALFYTRIACACGRTLEQVLSDALFKLAGELSLEALQAEKGL' A
#
# COMPACT_ATOMS: atom_id res chain seq x y z
N MET A 1 -16.39 6.36 -1.62
CA MET A 1 -14.98 5.98 -1.42
C MET A 1 -14.07 7.13 -1.78
N THR A 2 -13.09 7.42 -0.94
CA THR A 2 -12.18 8.54 -1.20
C THR A 2 -11.11 8.12 -2.20
N GLN A 3 -10.88 8.97 -3.19
CA GLN A 3 -9.83 8.74 -4.18
C GLN A 3 -8.62 9.60 -3.86
N VAL A 4 -7.44 9.02 -4.00
CA VAL A 4 -6.18 9.70 -3.75
C VAL A 4 -5.26 9.43 -4.93
N THR A 5 -4.58 10.46 -5.39
CA THR A 5 -3.58 10.33 -6.45
C THR A 5 -2.19 10.35 -5.83
N VAL A 6 -1.38 9.34 -6.16
CA VAL A 6 -0.02 9.22 -5.66
C VAL A 6 0.93 9.10 -6.83
N CYS A 7 2.04 9.83 -6.77
CA CYS A 7 3.11 9.70 -7.75
C CYS A 7 4.06 8.59 -7.33
N LEU A 8 4.23 7.58 -8.17
CA LEU A 8 5.15 6.48 -7.92
C LEU A 8 6.40 6.62 -8.77
N GLU A 9 7.53 6.25 -8.20
CA GLU A 9 8.75 6.15 -9.00
C GLU A 9 8.57 5.07 -10.06
N PRO A 10 9.17 5.24 -11.26
CA PRO A 10 8.99 4.26 -12.35
C PRO A 10 9.32 2.82 -11.95
N ALA A 11 10.36 2.62 -11.17
CA ALA A 11 10.75 1.27 -10.72
C ALA A 11 9.68 0.65 -9.82
N VAL A 12 9.09 1.44 -8.93
CA VAL A 12 8.04 0.99 -8.03
C VAL A 12 6.76 0.68 -8.81
N ALA A 13 6.40 1.56 -9.73
CA ALA A 13 5.23 1.36 -10.58
C ALA A 13 5.35 0.09 -11.40
N LEU A 14 6.52 -0.16 -11.99
CA LEU A 14 6.77 -1.36 -12.77
C LEU A 14 6.68 -2.63 -11.91
N PHE A 15 7.23 -2.59 -10.72
CA PHE A 15 7.19 -3.71 -9.78
C PHE A 15 5.74 -4.11 -9.46
N TYR A 16 4.90 -3.16 -9.08
CA TYR A 16 3.51 -3.44 -8.74
C TYR A 16 2.68 -3.82 -9.96
N THR A 17 3.00 -3.27 -11.15
CA THR A 17 2.34 -3.67 -12.39
C THR A 17 2.60 -5.14 -12.70
N ARG A 18 3.82 -5.61 -12.50
CA ARG A 18 4.16 -7.01 -12.71
C ARG A 18 3.44 -7.92 -11.72
N ILE A 19 3.34 -7.51 -10.47
CA ILE A 19 2.59 -8.25 -9.45
C ILE A 19 1.11 -8.34 -9.84
N ALA A 20 0.53 -7.23 -10.27
CA ALA A 20 -0.86 -7.20 -10.68
C ALA A 20 -1.13 -8.16 -11.84
N CYS A 21 -0.26 -8.16 -12.85
CA CYS A 21 -0.38 -9.09 -13.97
C CYS A 21 -0.27 -10.54 -13.53
N ALA A 22 0.66 -10.85 -12.66
CA ALA A 22 0.86 -12.21 -12.16
C ALA A 22 -0.33 -12.72 -11.35
N CYS A 23 -0.99 -11.82 -10.62
CA CYS A 23 -2.14 -12.16 -9.78
C CYS A 23 -3.48 -12.08 -10.53
N GLY A 24 -3.49 -11.58 -11.76
CA GLY A 24 -4.73 -11.37 -12.51
C GLY A 24 -5.61 -10.28 -11.93
N ARG A 25 -5.02 -9.28 -11.28
CA ARG A 25 -5.72 -8.16 -10.64
C ARG A 25 -5.31 -6.85 -11.29
N THR A 26 -6.10 -5.80 -11.05
CA THR A 26 -5.73 -4.49 -11.53
C THR A 26 -4.65 -3.87 -10.64
N LEU A 27 -3.91 -2.91 -11.18
CA LEU A 27 -2.90 -2.19 -10.40
C LEU A 27 -3.53 -1.49 -9.20
N GLU A 28 -4.70 -0.88 -9.39
CA GLU A 28 -5.41 -0.20 -8.31
C GLU A 28 -5.79 -1.15 -7.18
N GLN A 29 -6.21 -2.36 -7.51
CA GLN A 29 -6.56 -3.38 -6.51
C GLN A 29 -5.35 -3.79 -5.69
N VAL A 30 -4.22 -4.01 -6.36
CA VAL A 30 -2.97 -4.41 -5.69
C VAL A 30 -2.48 -3.28 -4.78
N LEU A 31 -2.48 -2.04 -5.26
CA LEU A 31 -2.05 -0.90 -4.46
C LEU A 31 -2.97 -0.65 -3.28
N SER A 32 -4.28 -0.75 -3.49
CA SER A 32 -5.25 -0.57 -2.42
C SER A 32 -5.03 -1.61 -1.30
N ASP A 33 -4.80 -2.86 -1.68
CA ASP A 33 -4.54 -3.93 -0.72
C ASP A 33 -3.23 -3.70 0.03
N ALA A 34 -2.19 -3.27 -0.68
CA ALA A 34 -0.90 -2.97 -0.07
C ALA A 34 -1.02 -1.84 0.94
N LEU A 35 -1.75 -0.78 0.60
CA LEU A 35 -1.98 0.35 1.51
C LEU A 35 -2.78 -0.06 2.73
N PHE A 36 -3.76 -0.94 2.56
CA PHE A 36 -4.55 -1.45 3.67
C PHE A 36 -3.67 -2.21 4.67
N LYS A 37 -2.78 -3.07 4.17
CA LYS A 37 -1.85 -3.82 5.00
C LYS A 37 -0.87 -2.91 5.71
N LEU A 38 -0.35 -1.92 5.00
CA LEU A 38 0.57 -0.95 5.58
C LEU A 38 -0.12 -0.11 6.65
N ALA A 39 -1.39 0.25 6.43
CA ALA A 39 -2.16 0.98 7.43
C ALA A 39 -2.26 0.20 8.74
N GLY A 40 -2.45 -1.12 8.66
CA GLY A 40 -2.47 -1.97 9.84
C GLY A 40 -1.14 -1.95 10.59
N GLU A 41 -0.03 -2.05 9.88
CA GLU A 41 1.30 -2.00 10.48
C GLU A 41 1.59 -0.64 11.12
N LEU A 42 1.25 0.44 10.42
CA LEU A 42 1.45 1.78 10.93
C LEU A 42 0.60 2.05 12.18
N SER A 43 -0.60 1.50 12.23
CA SER A 43 -1.46 1.61 13.40
C SER A 43 -0.84 0.93 14.61
N LEU A 44 -0.24 -0.24 14.44
CA LEU A 44 0.46 -0.93 15.51
C LEU A 44 1.66 -0.13 16.00
N GLU A 45 2.45 0.43 15.10
CA GLU A 45 3.59 1.26 15.44
C GLU A 45 3.15 2.50 16.24
N ALA A 46 2.07 3.14 15.81
CA ALA A 46 1.54 4.32 16.49
C ALA A 46 1.09 3.99 17.92
N LEU A 47 0.41 2.85 18.09
CA LEU A 47 -0.01 2.41 19.42
C LEU A 47 1.18 2.08 20.32
N GLN A 48 2.21 1.44 19.77
CA GLN A 48 3.42 1.15 20.53
C GLN A 48 4.17 2.41 20.92
N ALA A 49 4.21 3.40 20.03
CA ALA A 49 4.84 4.68 20.33
C ALA A 49 4.12 5.40 21.48
N GLU A 50 2.79 5.38 21.48
CA GLU A 50 2.00 5.96 22.56
C GLU A 50 2.27 5.28 23.89
N LYS A 51 2.37 3.95 23.88
CA LYS A 51 2.68 3.19 25.10
C LYS A 51 4.11 3.41 25.58
N GLY A 52 5.00 3.73 24.68
CA GLY A 52 6.40 3.99 25.00
C GLY A 52 6.64 5.30 25.71
N LEU A 53 5.63 6.14 25.75
CA LEU A 53 5.68 7.40 26.50
C LEU A 53 5.36 7.19 27.98
#